data_ccafda828730c71e709857b0c19b4753
#
_entry.id   ccafda828730c71e709857b0c19b4753
#
_cell.length_a   1.000
_cell.length_b   1.000
_cell.length_c   1.000
_cell.angle_alpha   90.00
_cell.angle_beta   90.00
_cell.angle_gamma   90.00
#
_symmetry.space_group_name_H-M   'P 1'
#
loop_
_entity.id
_entity.type
_entity.pdbx_description
1 polymer ?
#
loop_
_entity_poly.entity_id
_entity_poly.type
_entity_poly.pdbx_seq_one_letter_code
_entity_poly.pdbx_strand_id
1 'polypeptide(L)'
;MHAQVTGTVLEDATDFPVIGASVIEVGTTNGVITDFDGNFELNVAEGTQIQISYMGFAAQTLAAKNGMIVRLSEDTHVLQEVVAIGYGSQTKKEITGSVSSVKAEDFNQGVAANPMGLIQGKVAGLTIMKNGGDDPAQNNYQVQLRGVGSLSGSASPLYVIDGVPGGDLSSVLPSDIESIDVLKDGSAAAIYGTRANAGVILITTKRGSKDGKFHAEYNGSVNTAVMADAP
;
A
#
# COMPACT_ATOMS: atom_id res chain seq x y z
N MET A 1 5.56 -35.31 -31.95
CA MET A 1 4.20 -34.73 -31.89
C MET A 1 4.25 -33.70 -30.80
N HIS A 2 4.11 -32.43 -31.13
CA HIS A 2 3.97 -31.42 -30.08
C HIS A 2 2.53 -31.55 -29.53
N ALA A 3 2.42 -31.91 -28.29
CA ALA A 3 1.13 -31.92 -27.60
C ALA A 3 0.74 -30.47 -27.33
N GLN A 4 -0.42 -30.07 -27.78
CA GLN A 4 -0.99 -28.75 -27.61
C GLN A 4 -2.05 -28.85 -26.52
N VAL A 5 -1.93 -27.98 -25.51
CA VAL A 5 -2.88 -27.88 -24.39
C VAL A 5 -3.71 -26.62 -24.58
N THR A 6 -5.01 -26.78 -24.54
CA THR A 6 -5.98 -25.68 -24.58
C THR A 6 -6.65 -25.53 -23.21
N GLY A 7 -7.08 -24.31 -22.89
CA GLY A 7 -7.82 -24.05 -21.66
C GLY A 7 -8.45 -22.66 -21.65
N THR A 8 -9.24 -22.40 -20.62
CA THR A 8 -9.91 -21.10 -20.41
C THR A 8 -9.59 -20.59 -19.02
N VAL A 9 -9.30 -19.31 -18.91
CA VAL A 9 -9.02 -18.62 -17.64
C VAL A 9 -10.21 -17.73 -17.31
N LEU A 10 -10.81 -17.97 -16.14
CA LEU A 10 -11.96 -17.23 -15.62
C LEU A 10 -11.61 -16.57 -14.27
N GLU A 11 -12.31 -15.53 -13.94
CA GLU A 11 -12.33 -14.96 -12.60
C GLU A 11 -13.21 -15.82 -11.67
N ASP A 12 -12.71 -16.17 -10.49
CA ASP A 12 -13.40 -17.06 -9.54
C ASP A 12 -14.68 -16.43 -8.96
N ALA A 13 -14.71 -15.10 -8.79
CA ALA A 13 -15.85 -14.39 -8.20
C ALA A 13 -17.03 -14.17 -9.16
N THR A 14 -16.76 -14.00 -10.45
CA THR A 14 -17.74 -13.51 -11.43
C THR A 14 -17.96 -14.46 -12.62
N ASP A 15 -17.10 -15.49 -12.77
CA ASP A 15 -17.05 -16.38 -13.94
C ASP A 15 -16.76 -15.63 -15.28
N PHE A 16 -16.31 -14.37 -15.22
CA PHE A 16 -15.92 -13.63 -16.41
C PHE A 16 -14.57 -14.09 -16.95
N PRO A 17 -14.39 -14.10 -18.30
CA PRO A 17 -13.12 -14.45 -18.90
C PRO A 17 -12.03 -13.42 -18.55
N VAL A 18 -10.86 -13.92 -18.16
CA VAL A 18 -9.68 -13.06 -17.88
C VAL A 18 -8.90 -12.88 -19.17
N ILE A 19 -9.03 -11.68 -19.77
CA ILE A 19 -8.39 -11.31 -21.04
C ILE A 19 -6.96 -10.87 -20.78
N GLY A 20 -6.00 -11.41 -21.55
CA GLY A 20 -4.59 -11.02 -21.45
C GLY A 20 -3.84 -11.64 -20.28
N ALA A 21 -4.39 -12.68 -19.65
CA ALA A 21 -3.66 -13.45 -18.64
C ALA A 21 -2.46 -14.16 -19.27
N SER A 22 -1.32 -14.12 -18.61
CA SER A 22 -0.10 -14.79 -19.02
C SER A 22 -0.10 -16.23 -18.59
N VAL A 23 0.10 -17.16 -19.52
CA VAL A 23 0.21 -18.61 -19.31
C VAL A 23 1.59 -19.05 -19.77
N ILE A 24 2.48 -19.42 -18.83
CA ILE A 24 3.90 -19.69 -19.10
C ILE A 24 4.24 -21.08 -18.56
N GLU A 25 5.02 -21.85 -19.33
CA GLU A 25 5.64 -23.08 -18.87
C GLU A 25 6.72 -22.76 -17.83
N VAL A 26 6.60 -23.36 -16.64
CA VAL A 26 7.51 -23.08 -15.52
C VAL A 26 8.96 -23.39 -15.87
N GLY A 27 9.83 -22.40 -15.68
CA GLY A 27 11.27 -22.53 -15.95
C GLY A 27 11.69 -22.33 -17.41
N THR A 28 10.75 -21.91 -18.28
CA THR A 28 11.03 -21.61 -19.69
C THR A 28 10.50 -20.23 -20.10
N THR A 29 10.76 -19.82 -21.32
CA THR A 29 10.17 -18.62 -21.94
C THR A 29 8.98 -18.97 -22.87
N ASN A 30 8.55 -20.25 -22.86
CA ASN A 30 7.42 -20.69 -23.67
C ASN A 30 6.12 -20.27 -22.98
N GLY A 31 5.40 -19.33 -23.57
CA GLY A 31 4.16 -18.80 -22.99
C GLY A 31 3.29 -18.14 -24.01
N VAL A 32 2.01 -17.98 -23.64
CA VAL A 32 0.98 -17.31 -24.42
C VAL A 32 0.15 -16.41 -23.52
N ILE A 33 -0.67 -15.56 -24.11
CA ILE A 33 -1.67 -14.75 -23.42
C ILE A 33 -3.07 -15.22 -23.78
N THR A 34 -4.03 -15.09 -22.87
CA THR A 34 -5.43 -15.41 -23.12
C THR A 34 -6.08 -14.42 -24.08
N ASP A 35 -7.00 -14.91 -24.90
CA ASP A 35 -7.80 -14.12 -25.84
C ASP A 35 -8.98 -13.39 -25.16
N PHE A 36 -9.89 -12.79 -25.98
CA PHE A 36 -11.06 -12.05 -25.50
C PHE A 36 -12.09 -12.91 -24.76
N ASP A 37 -12.09 -14.23 -25.02
CA ASP A 37 -12.95 -15.20 -24.34
C ASP A 37 -12.22 -15.93 -23.21
N GLY A 38 -11.00 -15.46 -22.85
CA GLY A 38 -10.15 -16.04 -21.82
C GLY A 38 -9.48 -17.35 -22.22
N ASN A 39 -9.54 -17.76 -23.50
CA ASN A 39 -8.95 -19.00 -23.95
C ASN A 39 -7.47 -18.86 -24.24
N PHE A 40 -6.74 -19.94 -24.05
CA PHE A 40 -5.34 -20.04 -24.39
C PHE A 40 -5.02 -21.37 -25.07
N GLU A 41 -3.94 -21.37 -25.85
CA GLU A 41 -3.43 -22.53 -26.55
C GLU A 41 -1.91 -22.54 -26.42
N LEU A 42 -1.37 -23.48 -25.65
CA LEU A 42 0.06 -23.57 -25.33
C LEU A 42 0.64 -24.90 -25.81
N ASN A 43 1.77 -24.83 -26.53
CA ASN A 43 2.50 -26.00 -26.97
C ASN A 43 3.34 -26.62 -25.88
N VAL A 44 2.73 -27.49 -25.06
CA VAL A 44 3.37 -28.24 -23.96
C VAL A 44 2.77 -29.64 -23.86
N ALA A 45 3.51 -30.57 -23.26
CA ALA A 45 2.97 -31.89 -22.96
C ALA A 45 1.97 -31.82 -21.80
N GLU A 46 0.95 -32.67 -21.82
CA GLU A 46 0.07 -32.82 -20.66
C GLU A 46 0.88 -33.23 -19.43
N GLY A 47 0.54 -32.62 -18.27
CA GLY A 47 1.26 -32.79 -17.01
C GLY A 47 2.43 -31.81 -16.80
N THR A 48 2.83 -31.04 -17.81
CA THR A 48 3.83 -29.99 -17.63
C THR A 48 3.31 -28.90 -16.69
N GLN A 49 4.16 -28.41 -15.78
CA GLN A 49 3.79 -27.32 -14.87
C GLN A 49 3.70 -26.00 -15.66
N ILE A 50 2.52 -25.39 -15.63
CA ILE A 50 2.27 -24.05 -16.22
C ILE A 50 1.90 -23.08 -15.10
N GLN A 51 2.38 -21.87 -15.20
CA GLN A 51 2.04 -20.76 -14.31
C GLN A 51 1.10 -19.82 -15.06
N ILE A 52 -0.03 -19.51 -14.43
CA ILE A 52 -1.00 -18.56 -14.95
C ILE A 52 -0.99 -17.35 -14.01
N SER A 53 -0.83 -16.17 -14.58
CA SER A 53 -0.75 -14.92 -13.82
C SER A 53 -1.45 -13.78 -14.56
N TYR A 54 -2.12 -12.92 -13.79
CA TYR A 54 -2.74 -11.70 -14.27
C TYR A 54 -2.64 -10.62 -13.22
N MET A 55 -2.58 -9.35 -13.63
CA MET A 55 -2.45 -8.23 -12.70
C MET A 55 -3.68 -8.14 -11.79
N GLY A 56 -3.48 -8.16 -10.46
CA GLY A 56 -4.55 -8.13 -9.47
C GLY A 56 -5.10 -9.51 -9.07
N PHE A 57 -4.54 -10.60 -9.60
CA PHE A 57 -4.93 -11.97 -9.29
C PHE A 57 -3.76 -12.78 -8.74
N ALA A 58 -4.08 -13.72 -7.86
CA ALA A 58 -3.09 -14.66 -7.33
C ALA A 58 -2.59 -15.58 -8.43
N ALA A 59 -1.27 -15.60 -8.65
CA ALA A 59 -0.66 -16.50 -9.63
C ALA A 59 -0.86 -17.95 -9.21
N GLN A 60 -1.31 -18.80 -10.14
CA GLN A 60 -1.51 -20.22 -9.91
C GLN A 60 -0.54 -21.05 -10.75
N THR A 61 0.02 -22.11 -10.15
CA THR A 61 0.83 -23.10 -10.87
C THR A 61 0.09 -24.43 -10.87
N LEU A 62 -0.19 -24.94 -12.05
CA LEU A 62 -1.00 -26.13 -12.28
C LEU A 62 -0.35 -27.05 -13.32
N ALA A 63 -0.67 -28.34 -13.27
CA ALA A 63 -0.29 -29.27 -14.33
C ALA A 63 -1.18 -29.05 -15.56
N ALA A 64 -0.57 -28.84 -16.70
CA ALA A 64 -1.26 -28.60 -17.98
C ALA A 64 -2.13 -29.81 -18.36
N LYS A 65 -3.40 -29.55 -18.62
CA LYS A 65 -4.37 -30.55 -19.05
C LYS A 65 -5.23 -29.98 -20.18
N ASN A 66 -5.49 -30.75 -21.21
CA ASN A 66 -6.29 -30.28 -22.31
C ASN A 66 -7.75 -30.00 -21.90
N GLY A 67 -8.28 -28.85 -22.34
CA GLY A 67 -9.64 -28.40 -21.99
C GLY A 67 -9.80 -27.96 -20.53
N MET A 68 -8.72 -27.54 -19.86
CA MET A 68 -8.78 -27.09 -18.46
C MET A 68 -9.48 -25.73 -18.31
N ILE A 69 -10.22 -25.59 -17.22
CA ILE A 69 -10.76 -24.28 -16.77
C ILE A 69 -10.00 -23.89 -15.54
N VAL A 70 -9.35 -22.72 -15.58
CA VAL A 70 -8.60 -22.17 -14.46
C VAL A 70 -9.34 -20.98 -13.91
N ARG A 71 -9.59 -20.95 -12.61
CA ARG A 71 -10.23 -19.86 -11.91
C ARG A 71 -9.19 -19.10 -11.13
N LEU A 72 -8.98 -17.83 -11.48
CA LEU A 72 -8.09 -16.94 -10.75
C LEU A 72 -8.88 -16.20 -9.68
N SER A 73 -8.44 -16.31 -8.43
CA SER A 73 -8.95 -15.51 -7.33
C SER A 73 -8.21 -14.17 -7.28
N GLU A 74 -8.91 -13.11 -6.93
CA GLU A 74 -8.27 -11.82 -6.68
C GLU A 74 -7.17 -11.96 -5.61
N ASP A 75 -6.01 -11.41 -5.90
CA ASP A 75 -4.92 -11.37 -4.93
C ASP A 75 -5.10 -10.18 -4.00
N THR A 76 -5.79 -10.41 -2.90
CA THR A 76 -5.95 -9.41 -1.85
C THR A 76 -4.62 -9.05 -1.17
N HIS A 77 -3.58 -9.87 -1.34
CA HIS A 77 -2.24 -9.59 -0.80
C HIS A 77 -1.44 -8.61 -1.67
N VAL A 78 -1.69 -8.55 -2.99
CA VAL A 78 -1.04 -7.58 -3.87
C VAL A 78 -1.47 -6.15 -3.54
N LEU A 79 -2.69 -5.95 -3.04
CA LEU A 79 -3.18 -4.64 -2.61
C LEU A 79 -2.54 -4.14 -1.29
N GLN A 80 -1.85 -5.00 -0.54
CA GLN A 80 -1.23 -4.62 0.75
C GLN A 80 0.23 -4.15 0.64
N GLU A 81 0.88 -4.28 -0.52
CA GLU A 81 2.30 -3.88 -0.69
C GLU A 81 2.52 -2.74 -1.68
N VAL A 82 1.47 -2.12 -2.16
CA VAL A 82 1.60 -1.00 -3.11
C VAL A 82 1.66 0.31 -2.35
N VAL A 83 2.85 0.87 -2.25
CA VAL A 83 3.04 2.26 -1.80
C VAL A 83 2.61 3.16 -2.93
N ALA A 84 1.53 3.93 -2.74
CA ALA A 84 1.07 4.90 -3.72
C ALA A 84 2.07 6.07 -3.75
N ILE A 85 2.95 6.08 -4.74
CA ILE A 85 3.81 7.22 -5.03
C ILE A 85 3.13 8.08 -6.09
N GLY A 86 3.21 9.39 -5.94
CA GLY A 86 2.41 10.44 -6.61
C GLY A 86 2.24 10.41 -8.14
N TYR A 87 2.84 9.45 -8.84
CA TYR A 87 2.68 9.20 -10.28
C TYR A 87 2.64 7.71 -10.64
N GLY A 88 2.14 6.86 -9.76
CA GLY A 88 2.00 5.43 -10.01
C GLY A 88 2.10 4.60 -8.74
N SER A 89 1.81 3.32 -8.86
CA SER A 89 1.99 2.34 -7.81
C SER A 89 3.28 1.57 -8.08
N GLN A 90 4.21 1.55 -7.13
CA GLN A 90 5.38 0.67 -7.18
C GLN A 90 5.32 -0.33 -6.03
N THR A 91 5.73 -1.55 -6.32
CA THR A 91 5.82 -2.58 -5.29
C THR A 91 6.96 -2.25 -4.32
N LYS A 92 6.76 -2.56 -3.04
CA LYS A 92 7.75 -2.36 -1.96
C LYS A 92 9.14 -2.95 -2.28
N LYS A 93 9.19 -3.91 -3.19
CA LYS A 93 10.42 -4.60 -3.66
C LYS A 93 11.24 -3.75 -4.63
N GLU A 94 10.62 -2.77 -5.30
CA GLU A 94 11.29 -1.90 -6.28
C GLU A 94 11.84 -0.62 -5.64
N ILE A 95 11.41 -0.31 -4.41
CA ILE A 95 11.92 0.82 -3.64
C ILE A 95 13.15 0.31 -2.87
N THR A 96 14.33 0.51 -3.44
CA THR A 96 15.62 0.14 -2.84
C THR A 96 16.02 1.01 -1.63
N GLY A 97 15.13 1.90 -1.19
CA GLY A 97 15.33 2.80 -0.06
C GLY A 97 14.78 2.27 1.27
N SER A 98 15.17 2.90 2.37
CA SER A 98 14.67 2.60 3.72
C SER A 98 13.24 3.16 3.88
N VAL A 99 12.24 2.35 3.56
CA VAL A 99 10.83 2.65 3.78
C VAL A 99 10.36 1.95 5.05
N SER A 100 9.67 2.69 5.92
CA SER A 100 8.99 2.13 7.08
C SER A 100 7.49 2.36 6.93
N SER A 101 6.73 1.27 6.91
CA SER A 101 5.27 1.27 6.80
C SER A 101 4.66 0.95 8.16
N VAL A 102 3.64 1.70 8.55
CA VAL A 102 2.82 1.46 9.75
C VAL A 102 1.36 1.42 9.30
N LYS A 103 0.70 0.30 9.53
CA LYS A 103 -0.71 0.09 9.17
C LYS A 103 -1.63 0.49 10.30
N ALA A 104 -2.93 0.64 10.00
CA ALA A 104 -3.95 1.02 10.98
C ALA A 104 -4.00 0.08 12.21
N GLU A 105 -3.74 -1.21 12.02
CA GLU A 105 -3.66 -2.22 13.09
C GLU A 105 -2.50 -1.99 14.08
N ASP A 106 -1.44 -1.34 13.60
CA ASP A 106 -0.24 -1.04 14.38
C ASP A 106 -0.25 0.36 14.99
N PHE A 107 -1.27 1.16 14.76
CA PHE A 107 -1.34 2.52 15.29
C PHE A 107 -1.39 2.54 16.82
N ASN A 108 -0.88 3.62 17.41
CA ASN A 108 -1.02 3.83 18.83
C ASN A 108 -2.50 3.94 19.20
N GLN A 109 -2.92 3.11 20.15
CA GLN A 109 -4.27 3.16 20.66
C GLN A 109 -4.41 4.37 21.58
N GLY A 110 -5.41 5.20 21.33
CA GLY A 110 -5.68 6.40 22.08
C GLY A 110 -6.28 7.48 21.20
N VAL A 111 -6.77 8.55 21.81
CA VAL A 111 -7.29 9.67 21.03
C VAL A 111 -6.12 10.50 20.52
N ALA A 112 -5.71 10.21 19.30
CA ALA A 112 -4.77 11.05 18.59
C ALA A 112 -5.56 12.13 17.85
N ALA A 113 -5.41 13.37 18.27
CA ALA A 113 -6.01 14.50 17.55
C ALA A 113 -5.23 14.87 16.26
N ASN A 114 -4.06 14.25 16.05
CA ASN A 114 -3.22 14.45 14.89
C ASN A 114 -2.67 13.10 14.40
N PRO A 115 -2.66 12.84 13.07
CA PRO A 115 -2.13 11.61 12.49
C PRO A 115 -0.72 11.22 12.94
N MET A 116 0.15 12.18 13.24
CA MET A 116 1.52 11.91 13.70
C MET A 116 1.58 11.23 15.07
N GLY A 117 0.58 11.45 15.93
CA GLY A 117 0.48 10.75 17.21
C GLY A 117 0.30 9.24 17.06
N LEU A 118 -0.32 8.77 15.97
CA LEU A 118 -0.56 7.36 15.71
C LEU A 118 0.74 6.56 15.53
N ILE A 119 1.77 7.18 14.95
CA ILE A 119 3.04 6.52 14.62
C ILE A 119 4.20 6.92 15.53
N GLN A 120 3.93 7.72 16.58
CA GLN A 120 4.97 8.16 17.52
C GLN A 120 5.65 6.95 18.17
N GLY A 121 6.98 6.88 18.07
CA GLY A 121 7.80 5.79 18.61
C GLY A 121 7.80 4.49 17.81
N LYS A 122 7.03 4.39 16.70
CA LYS A 122 6.94 3.16 15.88
C LYS A 122 7.91 3.13 14.70
N VAL A 123 8.40 4.27 14.30
CA VAL A 123 9.29 4.38 13.14
C VAL A 123 10.70 4.79 13.58
N ALA A 124 11.68 3.93 13.37
CA ALA A 124 13.07 4.23 13.71
C ALA A 124 13.59 5.42 12.90
N GLY A 125 14.22 6.41 13.58
CA GLY A 125 14.75 7.62 12.97
C GLY A 125 13.71 8.72 12.71
N LEU A 126 12.46 8.52 13.11
CA LEU A 126 11.40 9.53 13.11
C LEU A 126 11.22 10.05 14.54
N THR A 127 11.49 11.32 14.74
CA THR A 127 11.26 12.01 16.03
C THR A 127 10.01 12.87 15.92
N ILE A 128 9.05 12.62 16.78
CA ILE A 128 7.79 13.36 16.85
C ILE A 128 7.68 13.98 18.24
N MET A 129 7.67 15.30 18.27
CA MET A 129 7.54 16.09 19.51
C MET A 129 6.25 16.87 19.48
N LYS A 130 5.45 16.77 20.55
CA LYS A 130 4.25 17.59 20.73
C LYS A 130 4.69 18.93 21.32
N ASN A 131 4.47 20.02 20.60
CA ASN A 131 4.70 21.38 21.09
C ASN A 131 3.39 21.91 21.69
N GLY A 132 3.45 22.42 22.92
CA GLY A 132 2.26 22.98 23.58
C GLY A 132 1.88 22.31 24.90
N GLY A 133 2.73 21.44 25.44
CA GLY A 133 2.47 20.76 26.72
C GLY A 133 1.25 19.85 26.67
N ASP A 134 0.51 19.83 27.79
CA ASP A 134 -0.69 18.98 27.93
C ASP A 134 -1.99 19.67 27.46
N ASP A 135 -1.90 20.84 26.80
CA ASP A 135 -3.08 21.52 26.26
C ASP A 135 -3.69 20.67 25.13
N PRO A 136 -4.90 20.12 25.30
CA PRO A 136 -5.56 19.31 24.27
C PRO A 136 -5.98 20.11 23.04
N ALA A 137 -6.05 21.44 23.14
CA ALA A 137 -6.37 22.32 22.00
C ALA A 137 -5.17 22.60 21.11
N GLN A 138 -3.95 22.39 21.61
CA GLN A 138 -2.73 22.59 20.83
C GLN A 138 -2.22 21.29 20.22
N ASN A 139 -2.53 21.09 18.96
CA ASN A 139 -2.15 19.90 18.17
C ASN A 139 -0.91 20.12 17.31
N ASN A 140 0.01 20.97 17.75
CA ASN A 140 1.24 21.23 17.01
C ASN A 140 2.27 20.13 17.26
N TYR A 141 2.51 19.31 16.25
CA TYR A 141 3.55 18.31 16.25
C TYR A 141 4.73 18.76 15.41
N GLN A 142 5.91 18.74 16.00
CA GLN A 142 7.16 18.91 15.26
C GLN A 142 7.67 17.53 14.89
N VAL A 143 7.81 17.30 13.59
CA VAL A 143 8.25 16.02 13.02
C VAL A 143 9.62 16.21 12.40
N GLN A 144 10.58 15.38 12.79
CA GLN A 144 11.93 15.36 12.26
C GLN A 144 12.32 13.95 11.85
N LEU A 145 12.89 13.83 10.66
CA LEU A 145 13.41 12.58 10.14
C LEU A 145 14.93 12.63 10.12
N ARG A 146 15.59 11.64 10.79
CA ARG A 146 17.06 11.53 10.88
C ARG A 146 17.80 12.74 11.49
N GLY A 147 17.11 13.55 12.32
CA GLY A 147 17.70 14.69 12.97
C GLY A 147 17.79 15.94 12.10
N VAL A 148 18.50 16.95 12.58
CA VAL A 148 18.63 18.26 11.92
C VAL A 148 19.64 18.14 10.77
N GLY A 149 19.18 17.85 9.59
CA GLY A 149 20.02 17.68 8.39
C GLY A 149 20.35 18.97 7.63
N SER A 150 19.88 20.12 8.08
CA SER A 150 20.08 21.41 7.40
C SER A 150 20.35 22.54 8.36
N LEU A 151 21.42 23.29 8.10
CA LEU A 151 21.79 24.49 8.84
C LEU A 151 20.89 25.71 8.57
N SER A 152 20.05 25.66 7.55
CA SER A 152 19.27 26.83 7.10
C SER A 152 17.90 26.54 6.50
N GLY A 153 17.32 25.35 6.74
CA GLY A 153 16.01 25.01 6.17
C GLY A 153 15.09 24.32 7.16
N SER A 154 13.80 24.40 6.92
CA SER A 154 12.78 23.63 7.65
C SER A 154 13.11 22.15 7.55
N ALA A 155 13.45 21.54 8.67
CA ALA A 155 13.73 20.10 8.77
C ALA A 155 12.45 19.24 8.76
N SER A 156 11.33 19.81 8.30
CA SER A 156 10.04 19.12 8.25
C SER A 156 9.94 18.24 7.00
N PRO A 157 9.52 16.99 7.14
CA PRO A 157 9.30 16.11 5.99
C PRO A 157 8.15 16.62 5.11
N LEU A 158 8.15 16.22 3.85
CA LEU A 158 7.05 16.48 2.92
C LEU A 158 5.90 15.51 3.22
N TYR A 159 4.72 16.04 3.45
CA TYR A 159 3.51 15.22 3.57
C TYR A 159 2.87 15.03 2.20
N VAL A 160 2.48 13.79 1.92
CA VAL A 160 1.75 13.40 0.71
C VAL A 160 0.52 12.63 1.16
N ILE A 161 -0.66 13.15 0.87
CA ILE A 161 -1.94 12.57 1.27
C ILE A 161 -2.63 12.05 0.01
N ASP A 162 -2.89 10.75 -0.05
CA ASP A 162 -3.49 10.07 -1.21
C ASP A 162 -2.84 10.44 -2.55
N GLY A 163 -1.51 10.56 -2.54
CA GLY A 163 -0.71 10.93 -3.71
C GLY A 163 -0.58 12.44 -3.98
N VAL A 164 -1.25 13.30 -3.20
CA VAL A 164 -1.16 14.77 -3.36
C VAL A 164 -0.07 15.33 -2.45
N PRO A 165 1.03 15.88 -2.99
CA PRO A 165 2.11 16.45 -2.20
C PRO A 165 1.76 17.81 -1.61
N GLY A 166 2.14 18.03 -0.35
CA GLY A 166 1.91 19.29 0.38
C GLY A 166 0.54 19.39 1.02
N GLY A 167 -0.14 18.25 1.23
CA GLY A 167 -1.41 18.20 1.93
C GLY A 167 -1.31 18.65 3.39
N ASP A 168 -2.38 19.25 3.90
CA ASP A 168 -2.49 19.65 5.30
C ASP A 168 -2.94 18.47 6.15
N LEU A 169 -2.13 18.08 7.13
CA LEU A 169 -2.45 17.01 8.08
C LEU A 169 -3.73 17.25 8.89
N SER A 170 -4.09 18.51 9.09
CA SER A 170 -5.31 18.87 9.82
C SER A 170 -6.59 18.51 9.06
N SER A 171 -6.49 18.29 7.76
CA SER A 171 -7.62 17.90 6.91
C SER A 171 -7.95 16.41 6.98
N VAL A 172 -7.09 15.58 7.59
CA VAL A 172 -7.27 14.13 7.65
C VAL A 172 -7.60 13.70 9.07
N LEU A 173 -8.74 13.05 9.21
CA LEU A 173 -9.10 12.43 10.48
C LEU A 173 -8.23 11.19 10.73
N PRO A 174 -7.66 11.04 11.94
CA PRO A 174 -6.85 9.87 12.28
C PRO A 174 -7.57 8.52 12.07
N SER A 175 -8.89 8.50 12.26
CA SER A 175 -9.75 7.33 12.03
C SER A 175 -9.81 6.88 10.57
N ASP A 176 -9.61 7.81 9.65
CA ASP A 176 -9.75 7.56 8.21
C ASP A 176 -8.45 7.10 7.57
N ILE A 177 -7.37 6.98 8.35
CA ILE A 177 -6.07 6.56 7.83
C ILE A 177 -6.00 5.03 7.78
N GLU A 178 -5.56 4.51 6.64
CA GLU A 178 -5.30 3.10 6.39
C GLU A 178 -3.83 2.76 6.68
N SER A 179 -2.89 3.56 6.15
CA SER A 179 -1.46 3.38 6.38
C SER A 179 -0.68 4.69 6.35
N ILE A 180 0.46 4.69 7.03
CA ILE A 180 1.44 5.78 6.98
C ILE A 180 2.79 5.16 6.61
N ASP A 181 3.34 5.59 5.48
CA ASP A 181 4.63 5.15 4.97
C ASP A 181 5.65 6.28 5.07
N VAL A 182 6.82 5.98 5.66
CA VAL A 182 7.88 6.94 5.88
C VAL A 182 9.07 6.61 4.99
N LEU A 183 9.33 7.45 4.00
CA LEU A 183 10.48 7.36 3.10
C LEU A 183 11.62 8.19 3.65
N LYS A 184 12.67 7.51 4.11
CA LYS A 184 13.78 8.14 4.85
C LYS A 184 14.97 8.54 3.97
N ASP A 185 15.05 8.02 2.73
CA ASP A 185 16.24 8.12 1.88
C ASP A 185 16.07 9.03 0.67
N GLY A 186 17.17 9.23 -0.06
CA GLY A 186 17.22 9.97 -1.31
C GLY A 186 16.30 9.44 -2.42
N SER A 187 15.77 8.21 -2.30
CA SER A 187 14.72 7.68 -3.18
C SER A 187 13.45 8.54 -3.13
N ALA A 188 13.13 9.14 -1.97
CA ALA A 188 12.05 10.09 -1.84
C ALA A 188 12.31 11.38 -2.65
N ALA A 189 13.57 11.85 -2.66
CA ALA A 189 13.95 13.03 -3.42
C ALA A 189 13.88 12.79 -4.94
N ALA A 190 14.12 11.56 -5.39
CA ALA A 190 14.00 11.19 -6.81
C ALA A 190 12.55 11.29 -7.32
N ILE A 191 11.56 11.03 -6.45
CA ILE A 191 10.15 11.05 -6.82
C ILE A 191 9.53 12.45 -6.64
N TYR A 192 9.85 13.13 -5.52
CA TYR A 192 9.21 14.38 -5.12
C TYR A 192 10.10 15.61 -5.26
N GLY A 193 11.32 15.42 -5.80
CA GLY A 193 12.29 16.49 -6.04
C GLY A 193 12.90 17.04 -4.75
N THR A 194 13.47 18.25 -4.84
CA THR A 194 14.19 18.92 -3.74
C THR A 194 13.34 19.17 -2.49
N ARG A 195 12.02 19.22 -2.62
CA ARG A 195 11.06 19.38 -1.51
C ARG A 195 11.06 18.18 -0.55
N ALA A 196 11.50 17.02 -1.03
CA ALA A 196 11.58 15.76 -0.25
C ALA A 196 12.95 15.56 0.44
N ASN A 197 13.82 16.57 0.46
CA ASN A 197 15.17 16.45 1.01
C ASN A 197 15.19 16.07 2.51
N ALA A 198 14.17 16.46 3.27
CA ALA A 198 14.00 16.09 4.67
C ALA A 198 13.23 14.76 4.85
N GLY A 199 12.95 14.02 3.76
CA GLY A 199 12.15 12.81 3.71
C GLY A 199 10.69 13.08 3.36
N VAL A 200 9.95 11.98 3.15
CA VAL A 200 8.52 12.04 2.78
C VAL A 200 7.72 11.15 3.71
N ILE A 201 6.56 11.65 4.12
CA ILE A 201 5.55 10.89 4.85
C ILE A 201 4.32 10.77 3.95
N LEU A 202 4.06 9.54 3.50
CA LEU A 202 2.89 9.21 2.71
C LEU A 202 1.76 8.79 3.65
N ILE A 203 0.59 9.37 3.48
CA ILE A 203 -0.61 9.02 4.22
C ILE A 203 -1.63 8.50 3.22
N THR A 204 -2.05 7.27 3.41
CA THR A 204 -3.10 6.66 2.61
C THR A 204 -4.37 6.58 3.44
N THR A 205 -5.46 7.11 2.92
CA THR A 205 -6.75 7.05 3.58
C THR A 205 -7.55 5.81 3.16
N LYS A 206 -8.44 5.37 4.04
CA LYS A 206 -9.36 4.27 3.78
C LYS A 206 -10.24 4.59 2.57
N ARG A 207 -10.30 3.69 1.63
CA ARG A 207 -11.18 3.81 0.48
C ARG A 207 -12.54 3.17 0.78
N GLY A 208 -13.59 3.72 0.17
CA GLY A 208 -14.92 3.11 0.24
C GLY A 208 -14.90 1.69 -0.35
N SER A 209 -15.68 0.81 0.25
CA SER A 209 -15.84 -0.56 -0.24
C SER A 209 -16.50 -0.58 -1.62
N LYS A 210 -15.99 -1.43 -2.52
CA LYS A 210 -16.55 -1.64 -3.87
C LYS A 210 -17.73 -2.61 -3.89
N ASP A 211 -18.06 -3.24 -2.76
CA ASP A 211 -19.11 -4.26 -2.66
C ASP A 211 -20.55 -3.71 -2.71
N GLY A 212 -20.72 -2.41 -2.89
CA GLY A 212 -22.02 -1.74 -2.98
C GLY A 212 -22.84 -1.77 -1.69
N LYS A 213 -22.26 -2.25 -0.58
CA LYS A 213 -22.92 -2.27 0.72
C LYS A 213 -22.67 -0.97 1.46
N PHE A 214 -23.69 -0.50 2.16
CA PHE A 214 -23.55 0.64 3.05
C PHE A 214 -22.84 0.20 4.34
N HIS A 215 -21.69 0.80 4.64
CA HIS A 215 -20.97 0.64 5.89
C HIS A 215 -21.04 1.96 6.67
N ALA A 216 -21.50 1.90 7.90
CA ALA A 216 -21.48 3.03 8.82
C ALA A 216 -20.65 2.65 10.03
N GLU A 217 -19.61 3.44 10.32
CA GLU A 217 -18.75 3.31 11.49
C GLU A 217 -18.90 4.56 12.35
N TYR A 218 -19.11 4.39 13.64
CA TYR A 218 -19.17 5.48 14.59
C TYR A 218 -18.05 5.32 15.62
N ASN A 219 -17.11 6.28 15.63
CA ASN A 219 -16.02 6.35 16.60
C ASN A 219 -16.24 7.55 17.52
N GLY A 220 -16.45 7.30 18.80
CA GLY A 220 -16.63 8.33 19.82
C GLY A 220 -15.58 8.18 20.92
N SER A 221 -14.99 9.31 21.39
CA SER A 221 -14.05 9.31 22.49
C SER A 221 -14.32 10.48 23.42
N VAL A 222 -14.11 10.26 24.73
CA VAL A 222 -14.18 11.30 25.75
C VAL A 222 -12.86 11.35 26.48
N ASN A 223 -12.21 12.50 26.48
CA ASN A 223 -10.97 12.74 27.20
C ASN A 223 -11.20 13.70 28.35
N THR A 224 -10.72 13.34 29.54
CA THR A 224 -10.70 14.23 30.70
C THR A 224 -9.24 14.48 31.08
N ALA A 225 -8.85 15.74 31.15
CA ALA A 225 -7.55 16.15 31.69
C ALA A 225 -7.75 16.69 33.12
N VAL A 226 -7.01 16.14 34.06
CA VAL A 226 -6.97 16.63 35.42
C VAL A 226 -5.63 17.31 35.65
N MET A 227 -5.63 18.57 36.07
CA MET A 227 -4.39 19.22 36.53
C MET A 227 -3.88 18.46 37.74
N ALA A 228 -2.66 17.96 37.68
CA ALA A 228 -1.96 17.50 38.86
C ALA A 228 -1.58 18.76 39.67
N ASP A 229 -1.95 18.80 40.93
CA ASP A 229 -1.50 19.86 41.84
C ASP A 229 0.04 19.84 41.83
N ALA A 230 0.61 21.01 41.57
CA ALA A 230 2.06 21.19 41.70
C ALA A 230 2.48 20.99 43.17
N PRO A 231 3.58 20.28 43.42
CA PRO A 231 4.09 20.07 44.80
C PRO A 231 4.52 21.37 45.46
#